data_cc13b20ce8d9f390d10af95832b3c208
#
_entry.id   cc13b20ce8d9f390d10af95832b3c208
#
_cell.length_a   1.000
_cell.length_b   1.000
_cell.length_c   1.000
_cell.angle_alpha   90.00
_cell.angle_beta   90.00
_cell.angle_gamma   90.00
#
_symmetry.space_group_name_H-M   'P 1'
#
loop_
_entity.id
_entity.type
_entity.pdbx_description
1 polymer ?
#
loop_
_entity_poly.entity_id
_entity_poly.type
_entity_poly.pdbx_seq_one_letter_code
_entity_poly.pdbx_strand_id
1 'polypeptide(L)'
;FDYLMQAEAGWFSLTGEPEGPPSRFGLSIVDYMSGLTMAFSLISGVLSARETGIGRDLDVSLFDTALFNQNYLAAWTLNSNYENQRLDRSAHPVLVPCQLYKTLDGWIYLMCNKENFWPALCKYIDREDLAKDERFTNFKLRQEHRDLLTEILDQELMKKKTQEWLDIFGGHVPAAPILNVREALENDFVKERKNIHKLKTKDEKIISLLKTPIRFDQEVLNDSTAPILGEHNDEIYDKIGLSKKDVNQLKNKGI
;
A
#
# COMPACT_ATOMS: atom_id res chain seq x y z
N PHE A 1 -13.24 -13.97 -2.86
CA PHE A 1 -11.94 -13.81 -3.54
C PHE A 1 -11.60 -12.35 -3.72
N ASP A 2 -10.37 -11.95 -3.38
CA ASP A 2 -9.90 -10.57 -3.39
C ASP A 2 -10.26 -9.79 -4.67
N TYR A 3 -9.81 -10.24 -5.83
CA TYR A 3 -9.99 -9.51 -7.10
C TYR A 3 -11.46 -9.34 -7.50
N LEU A 4 -12.33 -10.28 -7.12
CA LEU A 4 -13.76 -10.11 -7.32
C LEU A 4 -14.31 -9.02 -6.42
N MET A 5 -13.88 -8.96 -5.16
CA MET A 5 -14.28 -7.91 -4.23
C MET A 5 -13.76 -6.54 -4.65
N GLN A 6 -12.54 -6.45 -5.17
CA GLN A 6 -12.05 -5.21 -5.77
C GLN A 6 -12.95 -4.73 -6.93
N ALA A 7 -13.39 -5.65 -7.79
CA ALA A 7 -14.25 -5.33 -8.91
C ALA A 7 -15.64 -4.87 -8.44
N GLU A 8 -16.30 -5.67 -7.59
CA GLU A 8 -17.67 -5.40 -7.09
C GLU A 8 -17.73 -4.17 -6.17
N ALA A 9 -16.70 -3.92 -5.38
CA ALA A 9 -16.59 -2.72 -4.55
C ALA A 9 -16.15 -1.46 -5.32
N GLY A 10 -16.00 -1.52 -6.64
CA GLY A 10 -15.71 -0.35 -7.47
C GLY A 10 -14.24 0.07 -7.54
N TRP A 11 -13.30 -0.66 -6.96
CA TRP A 11 -11.89 -0.29 -6.95
C TRP A 11 -11.25 -0.27 -8.35
N PHE A 12 -11.72 -1.14 -9.25
CA PHE A 12 -11.22 -1.15 -10.64
C PHE A 12 -11.54 0.15 -11.38
N SER A 13 -12.61 0.84 -11.00
CA SER A 13 -12.97 2.13 -11.59
C SER A 13 -12.07 3.28 -11.15
N LEU A 14 -11.24 3.07 -10.11
CA LEU A 14 -10.33 4.07 -9.55
C LEU A 14 -8.90 3.94 -10.09
N THR A 15 -8.56 2.81 -10.72
CA THR A 15 -7.17 2.44 -11.03
C THR A 15 -6.97 2.31 -12.54
N GLY A 16 -5.84 2.80 -13.04
CA GLY A 16 -5.44 2.77 -14.45
C GLY A 16 -5.63 4.11 -15.15
N GLU A 17 -5.07 4.22 -16.36
CA GLU A 17 -5.24 5.39 -17.22
C GLU A 17 -6.69 5.51 -17.73
N PRO A 18 -7.23 6.73 -17.96
CA PRO A 18 -8.63 6.96 -18.33
C PRO A 18 -9.09 6.16 -19.54
N GLU A 19 -8.29 6.16 -20.61
CA GLU A 19 -8.62 5.50 -21.88
C GLU A 19 -8.32 3.98 -21.85
N GLY A 20 -7.69 3.49 -20.79
CA GLY A 20 -7.41 2.07 -20.59
C GLY A 20 -8.59 1.30 -19.99
N PRO A 21 -8.58 -0.03 -20.00
CA PRO A 21 -9.56 -0.82 -19.27
C PRO A 21 -9.45 -0.55 -17.76
N PRO A 22 -10.55 -0.76 -16.98
CA PRO A 22 -10.47 -0.76 -15.52
C PRO A 22 -9.40 -1.75 -15.04
N SER A 23 -8.60 -1.34 -14.07
CA SER A 23 -7.44 -2.11 -13.63
C SER A 23 -7.52 -2.46 -12.15
N ARG A 24 -7.15 -3.70 -11.80
CA ARG A 24 -7.04 -4.09 -10.39
C ARG A 24 -5.84 -3.46 -9.72
N PHE A 25 -5.88 -3.33 -8.41
CA PHE A 25 -4.67 -3.08 -7.64
C PHE A 25 -3.70 -4.27 -7.74
N GLY A 26 -2.42 -4.02 -7.80
CA GLY A 26 -1.39 -5.02 -8.09
C GLY A 26 -1.28 -6.18 -7.09
N LEU A 27 -1.79 -6.01 -5.87
CA LEU A 27 -1.76 -7.00 -4.78
C LEU A 27 -3.16 -7.47 -4.41
N SER A 28 -3.27 -8.55 -3.65
CA SER A 28 -4.50 -9.00 -2.97
C SER A 28 -4.77 -8.11 -1.75
N ILE A 29 -4.99 -6.84 -1.99
CA ILE A 29 -5.02 -5.80 -0.93
C ILE A 29 -6.26 -5.92 -0.04
N VAL A 30 -7.40 -6.38 -0.58
CA VAL A 30 -8.62 -6.58 0.20
C VAL A 30 -8.44 -7.73 1.19
N ASP A 31 -7.75 -8.83 0.79
CA ASP A 31 -7.39 -9.92 1.70
C ASP A 31 -6.52 -9.42 2.85
N TYR A 32 -5.48 -8.64 2.55
CA TYR A 32 -4.61 -8.07 3.58
C TYR A 32 -5.34 -7.12 4.53
N MET A 33 -6.17 -6.24 4.01
CA MET A 33 -6.98 -5.32 4.83
C MET A 33 -7.97 -6.07 5.71
N SER A 34 -8.62 -7.11 5.17
CA SER A 34 -9.55 -7.95 5.92
C SER A 34 -8.83 -8.75 7.01
N GLY A 35 -7.64 -9.27 6.70
CA GLY A 35 -6.80 -9.94 7.69
C GLY A 35 -6.40 -9.03 8.86
N LEU A 36 -6.00 -7.79 8.57
CA LEU A 36 -5.70 -6.79 9.62
C LEU A 36 -6.95 -6.40 10.43
N THR A 37 -8.10 -6.20 9.75
CA THR A 37 -9.37 -5.89 10.41
C THR A 37 -9.79 -7.04 11.32
N MET A 38 -9.68 -8.29 10.87
CA MET A 38 -9.96 -9.48 11.68
C MET A 38 -9.03 -9.58 12.89
N ALA A 39 -7.72 -9.39 12.70
CA ALA A 39 -6.76 -9.42 13.81
C ALA A 39 -7.08 -8.36 14.86
N PHE A 40 -7.41 -7.14 14.45
CA PHE A 40 -7.83 -6.08 15.35
C PHE A 40 -9.13 -6.40 16.07
N SER A 41 -10.12 -6.94 15.35
CA SER A 41 -11.42 -7.37 15.93
C SER A 41 -11.23 -8.47 16.97
N LEU A 42 -10.38 -9.48 16.69
CA LEU A 42 -10.09 -10.56 17.62
C LEU A 42 -9.44 -10.06 18.92
N ILE A 43 -8.43 -9.18 18.82
CA ILE A 43 -7.78 -8.58 19.99
C ILE A 43 -8.81 -7.80 20.82
N SER A 44 -9.62 -6.96 20.17
CA SER A 44 -10.65 -6.16 20.82
C SER A 44 -11.72 -7.03 21.49
N GLY A 45 -12.15 -8.11 20.82
CA GLY A 45 -13.10 -9.06 21.36
C GLY A 45 -12.57 -9.82 22.57
N VAL A 46 -11.31 -10.26 22.54
CA VAL A 46 -10.66 -10.94 23.68
C VAL A 46 -10.50 -9.99 24.87
N LEU A 47 -10.08 -8.74 24.64
CA LEU A 47 -9.97 -7.74 25.70
C LEU A 47 -11.34 -7.45 26.34
N SER A 48 -12.37 -7.22 25.51
CA SER A 48 -13.74 -7.01 26.00
C SER A 48 -14.26 -8.21 26.79
N ALA A 49 -14.06 -9.44 26.30
CA ALA A 49 -14.49 -10.65 26.99
C ALA A 49 -13.78 -10.84 28.36
N ARG A 50 -12.50 -10.51 28.44
CA ARG A 50 -11.73 -10.54 29.71
C ARG A 50 -12.24 -9.51 30.71
N GLU A 51 -12.65 -8.34 30.26
CA GLU A 51 -13.16 -7.27 31.12
C GLU A 51 -14.59 -7.51 31.57
N THR A 52 -15.45 -7.95 30.65
CA THR A 52 -16.91 -8.07 30.89
C THR A 52 -17.38 -9.48 31.28
N GLY A 53 -16.55 -10.50 31.05
CA GLY A 53 -16.92 -11.91 31.17
C GLY A 53 -17.84 -12.43 30.05
N ILE A 54 -18.11 -11.61 29.01
CA ILE A 54 -19.07 -11.93 27.94
C ILE A 54 -18.31 -12.08 26.60
N GLY A 55 -18.34 -13.29 26.04
CA GLY A 55 -17.88 -13.54 24.67
C GLY A 55 -18.88 -13.00 23.64
N ARG A 56 -18.39 -12.63 22.46
CA ARG A 56 -19.19 -12.12 21.34
C ARG A 56 -18.74 -12.74 20.04
N ASP A 57 -19.68 -12.93 19.13
CA ASP A 57 -19.36 -13.24 17.73
C ASP A 57 -18.87 -11.99 17.03
N LEU A 58 -17.81 -12.13 16.22
CA LEU A 58 -17.22 -11.06 15.45
C LEU A 58 -17.29 -11.44 13.97
N ASP A 59 -17.91 -10.59 13.17
CA ASP A 59 -18.02 -10.76 11.73
C ASP A 59 -17.18 -9.72 10.98
N VAL A 60 -16.37 -10.17 10.04
CA VAL A 60 -15.57 -9.32 9.15
C VAL A 60 -15.64 -9.90 7.75
N SER A 61 -16.31 -9.19 6.84
CA SER A 61 -16.39 -9.60 5.44
C SER A 61 -15.37 -8.86 4.57
N LEU A 62 -14.94 -9.52 3.49
CA LEU A 62 -14.09 -8.90 2.45
C LEU A 62 -14.79 -7.70 1.80
N PHE A 63 -16.08 -7.83 1.54
CA PHE A 63 -16.84 -6.79 0.84
C PHE A 63 -17.01 -5.54 1.70
N ASP A 64 -17.42 -5.68 2.97
CA ASP A 64 -17.51 -4.55 3.90
C ASP A 64 -16.17 -3.86 4.08
N THR A 65 -15.10 -4.67 4.20
CA THR A 65 -13.74 -4.13 4.30
C THR A 65 -13.37 -3.34 3.05
N ALA A 66 -13.68 -3.84 1.87
CA ALA A 66 -13.41 -3.13 0.62
C ALA A 66 -14.19 -1.81 0.52
N LEU A 67 -15.48 -1.82 0.85
CA LEU A 67 -16.31 -0.61 0.86
C LEU A 67 -15.83 0.42 1.89
N PHE A 68 -15.54 -0.01 3.11
CA PHE A 68 -15.06 0.87 4.17
C PHE A 68 -13.74 1.57 3.78
N ASN A 69 -12.84 0.84 3.12
CA ASN A 69 -11.54 1.37 2.69
C ASN A 69 -11.60 2.27 1.45
N GLN A 70 -12.76 2.50 0.81
CA GLN A 70 -12.93 3.60 -0.14
C GLN A 70 -12.82 4.97 0.53
N ASN A 71 -13.03 5.05 1.85
CA ASN A 71 -12.74 6.22 2.67
C ASN A 71 -13.43 7.50 2.15
N TYR A 72 -12.65 8.57 1.86
CA TYR A 72 -13.19 9.86 1.45
C TYR A 72 -13.89 9.82 0.08
N LEU A 73 -13.52 8.92 -0.82
CA LEU A 73 -14.18 8.77 -2.12
C LEU A 73 -15.63 8.32 -1.95
N ALA A 74 -15.88 7.33 -1.08
CA ALA A 74 -17.24 6.92 -0.73
C ALA A 74 -18.01 8.06 -0.06
N ALA A 75 -17.36 8.79 0.87
CA ALA A 75 -18.00 9.94 1.53
C ALA A 75 -18.38 11.05 0.53
N TRP A 76 -17.54 11.36 -0.45
CA TRP A 76 -17.85 12.35 -1.48
C TRP A 76 -19.00 11.88 -2.38
N THR A 77 -18.97 10.64 -2.83
CA THR A 77 -20.04 10.07 -3.65
C THR A 77 -21.39 10.08 -2.92
N LEU A 78 -21.40 9.70 -1.64
CA LEU A 78 -22.63 9.65 -0.85
C LEU A 78 -23.23 11.02 -0.50
N ASN A 79 -22.41 12.08 -0.44
CA ASN A 79 -22.84 13.36 0.12
C ASN A 79 -22.80 14.55 -0.86
N SER A 80 -22.17 14.41 -2.04
CA SER A 80 -21.96 15.54 -2.95
C SER A 80 -22.16 15.24 -4.44
N ASN A 81 -22.81 14.15 -4.78
CA ASN A 81 -22.96 13.69 -6.18
C ASN A 81 -21.62 13.63 -6.94
N TYR A 82 -20.53 13.38 -6.21
CA TYR A 82 -19.21 13.28 -6.81
C TYR A 82 -19.09 11.96 -7.58
N GLU A 83 -18.74 12.05 -8.85
CA GLU A 83 -18.41 10.89 -9.67
C GLU A 83 -16.90 10.72 -9.77
N ASN A 84 -16.41 9.59 -9.28
CA ASN A 84 -15.00 9.26 -9.37
C ASN A 84 -14.61 9.00 -10.82
N GLN A 85 -13.56 9.67 -11.28
CA GLN A 85 -12.96 9.48 -12.59
C GLN A 85 -11.51 9.08 -12.45
N ARG A 86 -11.06 8.20 -13.33
CA ARG A 86 -9.62 7.95 -13.50
C ARG A 86 -9.01 9.17 -14.17
N LEU A 87 -7.87 9.59 -13.67
CA LEU A 87 -7.13 10.72 -14.23
C LEU A 87 -5.79 10.22 -14.78
N ASP A 88 -5.31 10.88 -15.82
CA ASP A 88 -4.00 10.59 -16.41
C ASP A 88 -2.90 10.64 -15.35
N ARG A 89 -1.89 9.78 -15.52
CA ARG A 89 -0.66 9.83 -14.73
C ARG A 89 -0.86 9.68 -13.22
N SER A 90 -1.85 8.88 -12.82
CA SER A 90 -2.18 8.69 -11.40
C SER A 90 -2.41 10.00 -10.65
N ALA A 91 -3.05 10.97 -11.30
CA ALA A 91 -3.27 12.30 -10.72
C ALA A 91 -4.29 12.28 -9.60
N HIS A 92 -4.06 13.09 -8.58
CA HIS A 92 -5.05 13.33 -7.54
C HIS A 92 -6.20 14.21 -8.10
N PRO A 93 -7.47 13.92 -7.80
CA PRO A 93 -8.60 14.62 -8.39
C PRO A 93 -8.62 16.13 -8.11
N VAL A 94 -8.14 16.57 -6.96
CA VAL A 94 -8.23 17.97 -6.51
C VAL A 94 -6.85 18.63 -6.37
N LEU A 95 -5.85 17.90 -5.85
CA LEU A 95 -4.54 18.47 -5.56
C LEU A 95 -3.67 18.52 -6.83
N VAL A 96 -3.07 19.68 -7.10
CA VAL A 96 -2.17 19.89 -8.25
C VAL A 96 -1.00 20.79 -7.83
N PRO A 97 0.25 20.40 -8.15
CA PRO A 97 0.69 19.16 -8.76
C PRO A 97 0.74 17.97 -7.77
N CYS A 98 0.05 16.90 -8.13
CA CYS A 98 0.06 15.64 -7.38
C CYS A 98 -0.19 14.49 -8.36
N GLN A 99 0.86 14.05 -9.07
CA GLN A 99 0.83 13.05 -10.15
C GLN A 99 2.23 12.66 -10.61
N LEU A 100 2.30 11.80 -11.62
CA LEU A 100 3.53 11.45 -12.34
C LEU A 100 3.94 12.55 -13.32
N TYR A 101 5.24 12.83 -13.36
CA TYR A 101 5.88 13.71 -14.34
C TYR A 101 7.05 13.01 -15.01
N LYS A 102 7.31 13.34 -16.29
CA LYS A 102 8.45 12.80 -17.03
C LYS A 102 9.75 13.43 -16.57
N THR A 103 10.79 12.62 -16.48
CA THR A 103 12.17 13.05 -16.29
C THR A 103 13.02 12.56 -17.45
N LEU A 104 14.31 12.93 -17.50
CA LEU A 104 15.20 12.51 -18.56
C LEU A 104 15.31 10.99 -18.71
N ASP A 105 15.21 10.25 -17.61
CA ASP A 105 15.45 8.79 -17.56
C ASP A 105 14.24 7.98 -17.06
N GLY A 106 13.08 8.62 -16.89
CA GLY A 106 11.89 7.89 -16.44
C GLY A 106 10.78 8.79 -15.91
N TRP A 107 10.35 8.52 -14.68
CA TRP A 107 9.23 9.20 -14.04
C TRP A 107 9.54 9.55 -12.60
N ILE A 108 9.02 10.70 -12.16
CA ILE A 108 9.00 11.14 -10.77
C ILE A 108 7.55 11.38 -10.34
N TYR A 109 7.17 10.97 -9.13
CA TYR A 109 5.90 11.35 -8.53
C TYR A 109 6.10 12.60 -7.68
N LEU A 110 5.37 13.65 -7.96
CA LEU A 110 5.29 14.84 -7.11
C LEU A 110 4.01 14.78 -6.28
N MET A 111 4.10 15.18 -5.01
CA MET A 111 2.95 15.22 -4.09
C MET A 111 2.89 16.57 -3.36
N CYS A 112 2.66 17.65 -4.10
CA CYS A 112 2.49 18.98 -3.53
C CYS A 112 1.09 19.14 -2.93
N ASN A 113 0.83 18.46 -1.81
CA ASN A 113 -0.46 18.39 -1.14
C ASN A 113 -0.71 19.53 -0.13
N LYS A 114 0.18 20.51 -0.09
CA LYS A 114 0.03 21.77 0.68
C LYS A 114 0.45 22.93 -0.19
N GLU A 115 -0.19 24.10 0.00
CA GLU A 115 0.06 25.26 -0.84
C GLU A 115 1.52 25.76 -0.79
N ASN A 116 2.21 25.59 0.33
CA ASN A 116 3.62 25.99 0.47
C ASN A 116 4.60 25.15 -0.37
N PHE A 117 4.21 23.96 -0.85
CA PHE A 117 5.07 23.14 -1.70
C PHE A 117 5.10 23.64 -3.16
N TRP A 118 4.07 24.36 -3.59
CA TRP A 118 4.05 24.93 -4.94
C TRP A 118 5.16 25.97 -5.17
N PRO A 119 5.29 27.05 -4.38
CA PRO A 119 6.40 27.98 -4.55
C PRO A 119 7.77 27.34 -4.30
N ALA A 120 7.86 26.35 -3.41
CA ALA A 120 9.09 25.59 -3.23
C ALA A 120 9.47 24.83 -4.51
N LEU A 121 8.54 24.09 -5.13
CA LEU A 121 8.78 23.42 -6.41
C LEU A 121 9.25 24.42 -7.47
N CYS A 122 8.53 25.52 -7.66
CA CYS A 122 8.89 26.54 -8.64
C CYS A 122 10.32 27.07 -8.46
N LYS A 123 10.73 27.29 -7.21
CA LYS A 123 12.09 27.71 -6.88
C LYS A 123 13.14 26.65 -7.27
N TYR A 124 12.90 25.39 -6.91
CA TYR A 124 13.88 24.32 -7.15
C TYR A 124 13.99 23.88 -8.62
N ILE A 125 12.99 24.22 -9.45
CA ILE A 125 13.06 24.01 -10.91
C ILE A 125 13.44 25.29 -11.67
N ASP A 126 13.88 26.34 -10.98
CA ASP A 126 14.25 27.65 -11.55
C ASP A 126 13.12 28.33 -12.35
N ARG A 127 11.87 28.16 -11.90
CA ARG A 127 10.64 28.71 -12.51
C ARG A 127 9.80 29.49 -11.48
N GLU A 128 10.42 30.42 -10.78
CA GLU A 128 9.73 31.27 -9.80
C GLU A 128 8.65 32.16 -10.41
N ASP A 129 8.67 32.37 -11.72
CA ASP A 129 7.61 33.00 -12.52
C ASP A 129 6.27 32.28 -12.36
N LEU A 130 6.28 30.94 -12.35
CA LEU A 130 5.08 30.12 -12.21
C LEU A 130 4.38 30.31 -10.85
N ALA A 131 5.14 30.56 -9.80
CA ALA A 131 4.54 30.81 -8.47
C ALA A 131 3.77 32.13 -8.42
N LYS A 132 4.03 33.07 -9.33
CA LYS A 132 3.39 34.38 -9.44
C LYS A 132 2.34 34.45 -10.55
N ASP A 133 2.26 33.41 -11.38
CA ASP A 133 1.29 33.34 -12.47
C ASP A 133 -0.12 33.17 -11.89
N GLU A 134 -1.04 34.07 -12.26
CA GLU A 134 -2.41 34.10 -11.75
C GLU A 134 -3.15 32.77 -11.96
N ARG A 135 -2.80 32.00 -13.01
CA ARG A 135 -3.38 30.69 -13.32
C ARG A 135 -3.00 29.61 -12.32
N PHE A 136 -1.95 29.80 -11.51
CA PHE A 136 -1.37 28.76 -10.65
C PHE A 136 -1.29 29.12 -9.17
N THR A 137 -1.92 30.22 -8.74
CA THR A 137 -1.77 30.75 -7.38
C THR A 137 -2.39 29.90 -6.26
N ASN A 138 -3.31 28.99 -6.59
CA ASN A 138 -3.94 28.11 -5.61
C ASN A 138 -4.35 26.76 -6.26
N PHE A 139 -4.74 25.78 -5.43
CA PHE A 139 -5.10 24.44 -5.92
C PHE A 139 -6.20 24.46 -6.97
N LYS A 140 -7.25 25.26 -6.78
CA LYS A 140 -8.37 25.31 -7.71
C LYS A 140 -7.93 25.77 -9.10
N LEU A 141 -7.19 26.86 -9.16
CA LEU A 141 -6.68 27.41 -10.42
C LEU A 141 -5.68 26.46 -11.09
N ARG A 142 -4.79 25.82 -10.33
CA ARG A 142 -3.91 24.78 -10.87
C ARG A 142 -4.68 23.56 -11.38
N GLN A 143 -5.80 23.19 -10.73
CA GLN A 143 -6.67 22.11 -11.20
C GLN A 143 -7.37 22.49 -12.52
N GLU A 144 -7.87 23.71 -12.65
CA GLU A 144 -8.49 24.23 -13.87
C GLU A 144 -7.52 24.29 -15.04
N HIS A 145 -6.22 24.46 -14.75
CA HIS A 145 -5.14 24.52 -15.75
C HIS A 145 -4.17 23.34 -15.69
N ARG A 146 -4.65 22.17 -15.24
CA ARG A 146 -3.83 20.97 -15.00
C ARG A 146 -3.00 20.56 -16.21
N ASP A 147 -3.61 20.49 -17.39
CA ASP A 147 -2.94 19.98 -18.59
C ASP A 147 -1.79 20.91 -19.00
N LEU A 148 -2.06 22.21 -19.03
CA LEU A 148 -1.04 23.21 -19.31
C LEU A 148 0.11 23.15 -18.29
N LEU A 149 -0.22 23.04 -17.01
CA LEU A 149 0.81 22.96 -15.96
C LEU A 149 1.59 21.66 -16.06
N THR A 150 0.96 20.55 -16.43
CA THR A 150 1.62 19.26 -16.65
C THR A 150 2.64 19.35 -17.78
N GLU A 151 2.28 19.98 -18.90
CA GLU A 151 3.21 20.19 -20.03
C GLU A 151 4.41 21.05 -19.64
N ILE A 152 4.19 22.14 -18.91
CA ILE A 152 5.26 23.01 -18.42
C ILE A 152 6.21 22.25 -17.49
N LEU A 153 5.65 21.52 -16.52
CA LEU A 153 6.47 20.77 -15.55
C LEU A 153 7.22 19.60 -16.21
N ASP A 154 6.63 18.91 -17.18
CA ASP A 154 7.33 17.89 -17.96
C ASP A 154 8.54 18.50 -18.70
N GLN A 155 8.37 19.65 -19.36
CA GLN A 155 9.47 20.31 -20.06
C GLN A 155 10.63 20.67 -19.13
N GLU A 156 10.34 21.10 -17.92
CA GLU A 156 11.36 21.42 -16.92
C GLU A 156 12.01 20.16 -16.34
N LEU A 157 11.20 19.19 -15.93
CA LEU A 157 11.68 17.98 -15.25
C LEU A 157 12.43 17.03 -16.19
N MET A 158 12.15 17.04 -17.49
CA MET A 158 12.91 16.29 -18.50
C MET A 158 14.34 16.79 -18.69
N LYS A 159 14.73 17.94 -18.14
CA LYS A 159 16.10 18.48 -18.24
C LYS A 159 17.14 17.71 -17.42
N LYS A 160 16.71 16.93 -16.42
CA LYS A 160 17.59 16.16 -15.52
C LYS A 160 17.02 14.76 -15.25
N LYS A 161 17.87 13.89 -14.74
CA LYS A 161 17.49 12.55 -14.29
C LYS A 161 16.66 12.61 -13.02
N THR A 162 15.87 11.57 -12.76
CA THR A 162 15.05 11.45 -11.56
C THR A 162 15.85 11.65 -10.28
N GLN A 163 17.00 10.99 -10.14
CA GLN A 163 17.83 11.10 -8.94
C GLN A 163 18.40 12.52 -8.77
N GLU A 164 18.81 13.17 -9.84
CA GLU A 164 19.31 14.56 -9.77
C GLU A 164 18.24 15.51 -9.24
N TRP A 165 16.97 15.32 -9.64
CA TRP A 165 15.85 16.10 -9.10
C TRP A 165 15.60 15.82 -7.63
N LEU A 166 15.66 14.55 -7.21
CA LEU A 166 15.49 14.18 -5.80
C LEU A 166 16.58 14.82 -4.92
N ASP A 167 17.81 14.84 -5.40
CA ASP A 167 18.94 15.47 -4.70
C ASP A 167 18.75 17.00 -4.61
N ILE A 168 18.32 17.64 -5.70
CA ILE A 168 18.01 19.09 -5.75
C ILE A 168 16.86 19.43 -4.79
N PHE A 169 15.81 18.63 -4.78
CA PHE A 169 14.64 18.86 -3.91
C PHE A 169 14.98 18.67 -2.42
N GLY A 170 15.92 17.80 -2.10
CA GLY A 170 16.46 17.63 -0.74
C GLY A 170 15.41 17.46 0.36
N GLY A 171 14.23 16.91 0.02
CA GLY A 171 13.10 16.76 0.94
C GLY A 171 12.22 18.03 1.11
N HIS A 172 12.58 19.16 0.50
CA HIS A 172 11.76 20.38 0.54
C HIS A 172 10.54 20.33 -0.39
N VAL A 173 10.62 19.54 -1.45
CA VAL A 173 9.51 19.21 -2.35
C VAL A 173 9.19 17.73 -2.18
N PRO A 174 7.95 17.37 -1.81
CA PRO A 174 7.57 15.98 -1.69
C PRO A 174 7.60 15.29 -3.05
N ALA A 175 8.58 14.43 -3.24
CA ALA A 175 8.83 13.73 -4.49
C ALA A 175 9.37 12.31 -4.22
N ALA A 176 9.09 11.39 -5.13
CA ALA A 176 9.59 10.01 -5.04
C ALA A 176 9.90 9.45 -6.44
N PRO A 177 10.90 8.57 -6.57
CA PRO A 177 11.15 7.82 -7.80
C PRO A 177 10.10 6.73 -7.97
N ILE A 178 9.89 6.26 -9.19
CA ILE A 178 9.05 5.11 -9.47
C ILE A 178 9.92 3.88 -9.57
N LEU A 179 9.98 3.13 -8.49
CA LEU A 179 10.80 1.93 -8.36
C LEU A 179 10.01 0.67 -8.71
N ASN A 180 10.66 -0.30 -9.33
CA ASN A 180 10.13 -1.66 -9.36
C ASN A 180 10.36 -2.37 -8.01
N VAL A 181 9.77 -3.57 -7.83
CA VAL A 181 9.85 -4.30 -6.56
C VAL A 181 11.29 -4.62 -6.16
N ARG A 182 12.17 -4.98 -7.12
CA ARG A 182 13.58 -5.27 -6.84
C ARG A 182 14.31 -4.02 -6.34
N GLU A 183 14.19 -2.92 -7.05
CA GLU A 183 14.79 -1.64 -6.67
C GLU A 183 14.30 -1.17 -5.30
N ALA A 184 13.00 -1.32 -5.02
CA ALA A 184 12.44 -0.98 -3.71
C ALA A 184 13.04 -1.83 -2.57
N LEU A 185 13.28 -3.12 -2.81
CA LEU A 185 13.93 -4.02 -1.83
C LEU A 185 15.42 -3.75 -1.65
N GLU A 186 16.08 -3.14 -2.62
CA GLU A 186 17.49 -2.74 -2.57
C GLU A 186 17.69 -1.33 -1.99
N ASN A 187 16.62 -0.63 -1.61
CA ASN A 187 16.65 0.70 -1.01
C ASN A 187 17.49 0.72 0.28
N ASP A 188 18.23 1.80 0.48
CA ASP A 188 19.13 1.93 1.64
C ASP A 188 18.37 1.88 2.98
N PHE A 189 17.16 2.41 3.05
CA PHE A 189 16.29 2.27 4.22
C PHE A 189 16.01 0.80 4.57
N VAL A 190 15.79 -0.06 3.56
CA VAL A 190 15.58 -1.51 3.77
C VAL A 190 16.83 -2.16 4.33
N LYS A 191 18.02 -1.77 3.83
CA LYS A 191 19.32 -2.28 4.29
C LYS A 191 19.62 -1.82 5.72
N GLU A 192 19.52 -0.52 6.01
CA GLU A 192 19.75 0.06 7.33
C GLU A 192 18.83 -0.52 8.40
N ARG A 193 17.56 -0.69 8.06
CA ARG A 193 16.54 -1.29 8.94
C ARG A 193 16.69 -2.81 9.07
N LYS A 194 17.54 -3.44 8.25
CA LYS A 194 17.69 -4.91 8.19
C LYS A 194 16.34 -5.62 8.02
N ASN A 195 15.51 -5.08 7.12
CA ASN A 195 14.13 -5.55 6.92
C ASN A 195 14.06 -6.89 6.19
N ILE A 196 15.16 -7.36 5.59
CA ILE A 196 15.25 -8.67 4.94
C ILE A 196 16.06 -9.60 5.87
N HIS A 197 15.52 -10.77 6.13
CA HIS A 197 16.21 -11.81 6.86
C HIS A 197 16.32 -13.08 6.02
N LYS A 198 17.37 -13.85 6.32
CA LYS A 198 17.61 -15.15 5.69
C LYS A 198 17.33 -16.24 6.73
N LEU A 199 16.43 -17.13 6.39
CA LEU A 199 16.04 -18.27 7.22
C LEU A 199 16.49 -19.56 6.53
N LYS A 200 16.98 -20.49 7.32
CA LYS A 200 17.34 -21.82 6.87
C LYS A 200 16.14 -22.75 7.11
N THR A 201 15.60 -23.30 6.06
CA THR A 201 14.49 -24.25 6.11
C THR A 201 14.97 -25.62 6.61
N LYS A 202 14.05 -26.51 6.97
CA LYS A 202 14.39 -27.87 7.44
C LYS A 202 15.07 -28.73 6.38
N ASP A 203 14.80 -28.46 5.11
CA ASP A 203 15.48 -29.09 3.97
C ASP A 203 16.75 -28.36 3.54
N GLU A 204 17.35 -27.59 4.47
CA GLU A 204 18.64 -26.92 4.33
C GLU A 204 18.66 -25.76 3.30
N LYS A 205 17.55 -25.38 2.72
CA LYS A 205 17.46 -24.26 1.77
C LYS A 205 17.48 -22.92 2.52
N ILE A 206 18.10 -21.91 1.93
CA ILE A 206 18.04 -20.53 2.42
C ILE A 206 16.93 -19.79 1.68
N ILE A 207 15.98 -19.25 2.43
CA ILE A 207 14.93 -18.37 1.93
C ILE A 207 15.13 -16.97 2.49
N SER A 208 14.80 -15.96 1.69
CA SER A 208 14.83 -14.54 2.12
C SER A 208 13.40 -14.03 2.23
N LEU A 209 13.06 -13.46 3.37
CA LEU A 209 11.74 -12.93 3.66
C LEU A 209 11.84 -11.50 4.21
N LEU A 210 10.79 -10.72 4.01
CA LEU A 210 10.63 -9.46 4.71
C LEU A 210 10.22 -9.72 6.16
N LYS A 211 10.84 -8.99 7.07
CA LYS A 211 10.45 -9.00 8.48
C LYS A 211 9.10 -8.31 8.69
N THR A 212 8.42 -8.68 9.77
CA THR A 212 7.24 -7.93 10.22
C THR A 212 7.58 -6.44 10.41
N PRO A 213 6.69 -5.52 10.05
CA PRO A 213 6.89 -4.10 10.34
C PRO A 213 6.73 -3.76 11.82
N ILE A 214 6.20 -4.68 12.63
CA ILE A 214 6.00 -4.49 14.08
C ILE A 214 7.32 -4.72 14.80
N ARG A 215 7.72 -3.77 15.65
CA ARG A 215 8.92 -3.81 16.46
C ARG A 215 8.57 -3.48 17.91
N PHE A 216 9.05 -4.29 18.84
CA PHE A 216 8.99 -4.02 20.28
C PHE A 216 10.39 -3.60 20.74
N ASP A 217 10.52 -2.46 21.40
CA ASP A 217 11.78 -1.91 21.92
C ASP A 217 12.92 -1.91 20.86
N GLN A 218 12.58 -1.55 19.62
CA GLN A 218 13.48 -1.58 18.44
C GLN A 218 13.87 -2.98 17.95
N GLU A 219 13.41 -4.03 18.60
CA GLU A 219 13.66 -5.41 18.19
C GLU A 219 12.52 -5.95 17.33
N VAL A 220 12.86 -6.80 16.39
CA VAL A 220 11.89 -7.55 15.59
C VAL A 220 11.58 -8.86 16.32
N LEU A 221 10.31 -9.26 16.29
CA LEU A 221 9.91 -10.57 16.80
C LEU A 221 10.73 -11.69 16.15
N ASN A 222 11.01 -12.74 16.93
CA ASN A 222 11.73 -13.91 16.43
C ASN A 222 10.98 -14.52 15.25
N ASP A 223 11.73 -14.79 14.20
CA ASP A 223 11.23 -15.39 12.99
C ASP A 223 11.55 -16.88 12.95
N SER A 224 10.61 -17.66 12.47
CA SER A 224 10.80 -19.08 12.17
C SER A 224 10.31 -19.40 10.77
N THR A 225 10.81 -20.49 10.21
CA THR A 225 10.27 -21.01 8.96
C THR A 225 8.88 -21.59 9.18
N ALA A 226 8.05 -21.54 8.15
CA ALA A 226 6.75 -22.22 8.19
C ALA A 226 6.95 -23.73 8.40
N PRO A 227 6.05 -24.39 9.15
CA PRO A 227 6.09 -25.84 9.32
C PRO A 227 5.81 -26.54 7.98
N ILE A 228 6.37 -27.74 7.83
CA ILE A 228 5.99 -28.61 6.71
C ILE A 228 4.62 -29.24 6.98
N LEU A 229 3.96 -29.72 5.92
CA LEU A 229 2.64 -30.33 6.03
C LEU A 229 2.66 -31.49 7.03
N GLY A 230 1.80 -31.40 8.05
CA GLY A 230 1.65 -32.44 9.09
C GLY A 230 2.73 -32.46 10.15
N GLU A 231 3.63 -31.49 10.18
CA GLU A 231 4.77 -31.45 11.14
C GLU A 231 4.36 -31.57 12.60
N HIS A 232 3.26 -30.90 12.98
CA HIS A 232 2.78 -30.86 14.36
C HIS A 232 1.66 -31.89 14.65
N ASN A 233 1.33 -32.77 13.69
CA ASN A 233 0.22 -33.69 13.84
C ASN A 233 0.36 -34.56 15.11
N ASP A 234 1.51 -35.16 15.32
CA ASP A 234 1.72 -36.05 16.48
C ASP A 234 1.57 -35.28 17.80
N GLU A 235 2.12 -34.06 17.89
CA GLU A 235 2.01 -33.19 19.07
C GLU A 235 0.54 -32.82 19.35
N ILE A 236 -0.22 -32.48 18.31
CA ILE A 236 -1.64 -32.12 18.46
C ILE A 236 -2.46 -33.34 18.85
N TYR A 237 -2.22 -34.49 18.23
CA TYR A 237 -2.94 -35.73 18.55
C TYR A 237 -2.69 -36.16 19.98
N ASP A 238 -1.45 -36.10 20.47
CA ASP A 238 -1.13 -36.38 21.87
C ASP A 238 -1.86 -35.42 22.82
N LYS A 239 -1.93 -34.13 22.51
CA LYS A 239 -2.64 -33.12 23.34
C LYS A 239 -4.15 -33.39 23.47
N ILE A 240 -4.76 -33.99 22.46
CA ILE A 240 -6.20 -34.36 22.48
C ILE A 240 -6.41 -35.81 22.92
N GLY A 241 -5.38 -36.49 23.38
CA GLY A 241 -5.46 -37.83 23.95
C GLY A 241 -5.53 -38.99 22.95
N LEU A 242 -5.21 -38.74 21.67
CA LEU A 242 -5.10 -39.79 20.65
C LEU A 242 -3.72 -40.45 20.66
N SER A 243 -3.68 -41.74 20.94
CA SER A 243 -2.43 -42.50 20.84
C SER A 243 -2.01 -42.69 19.37
N LYS A 244 -0.72 -42.99 19.13
CA LYS A 244 -0.23 -43.35 17.79
C LYS A 244 -0.99 -44.51 17.16
N LYS A 245 -1.51 -45.45 17.97
CA LYS A 245 -2.34 -46.56 17.53
C LYS A 245 -3.68 -46.07 16.99
N ASP A 246 -4.31 -45.14 17.70
CA ASP A 246 -5.60 -44.54 17.29
C ASP A 246 -5.44 -43.77 15.96
N VAL A 247 -4.39 -42.96 15.87
CA VAL A 247 -4.07 -42.21 14.64
C VAL A 247 -3.84 -43.15 13.45
N ASN A 248 -3.11 -44.25 13.65
CA ASN A 248 -2.89 -45.23 12.58
C ASN A 248 -4.20 -45.94 12.17
N GLN A 249 -5.09 -46.21 13.12
CA GLN A 249 -6.40 -46.79 12.82
C GLN A 249 -7.29 -45.82 12.00
N LEU A 250 -7.25 -44.51 12.31
CA LEU A 250 -7.96 -43.49 11.56
C LEU A 250 -7.43 -43.36 10.14
N LYS A 251 -6.11 -43.28 9.97
CA LYS A 251 -5.46 -43.27 8.65
C LYS A 251 -5.81 -44.48 7.80
N ASN A 252 -5.86 -45.69 8.39
CA ASN A 252 -6.25 -46.89 7.70
C ASN A 252 -7.74 -46.93 7.26
N LYS A 253 -8.56 -46.09 7.87
CA LYS A 253 -9.97 -45.87 7.52
C LYS A 253 -10.17 -44.75 6.49
N GLY A 254 -9.11 -44.09 6.06
CA GLY A 254 -9.18 -42.94 5.15
C GLY A 254 -9.61 -41.63 5.80
N ILE A 255 -9.45 -41.51 7.10
CA ILE A 255 -9.75 -40.32 7.90
C ILE A 255 -8.45 -39.58 8.23
#